data_97f25c9f50310d8e01642b25ab250fc2
#
_entry.id   97f25c9f50310d8e01642b25ab250fc2
#
_cell.length_a   1.000
_cell.length_b   1.000
_cell.length_c   1.000
_cell.angle_alpha   90.00
_cell.angle_beta   90.00
_cell.angle_gamma   90.00
#
_symmetry.space_group_name_H-M   'P 1'
#
loop_
_entity.id
_entity.type
_entity.pdbx_description
1 polymer ?
#
loop_
_entity_poly.entity_id
_entity_poly.type
_entity_poly.pdbx_seq_one_letter_code
_entity_poly.pdbx_strand_id
1 'polypeptide(L)'
;MISMPQIQSIRQRRRNGESVASIARGEKVSEPTVRKYLKADDLSARPPVRRRRGSVLDEWIPVIEGMLAEDRETWHKQRHTATRIHERLRDEYGVEASLSTVTRTVARLKREFMAEREMGFLDLSWHPGECQADFGQVDVRYRGVVTRMRHFVLDFPYSNIGPSQLMPGENAECTCQALRNLFEWLGGVPRRIVYDNAAGVGRRRFDEIRLTRLFQAFQAHYGFEYSFCNPYSGHEKGAVEARVGAVRRRLFVPVPGVWSLDSFNLRLPGRCLELGDKDHYRKGESQAGLFDEDRKAAAPARQAVRRGHVDEDEGRQIRKRHRPGPPPVRGRTRTRRP
;
A
#
# COMPACT_ATOMS: atom_id res chain seq x y z
N MET A 1 25.02 1.53 -44.22
CA MET A 1 24.93 2.62 -43.20
C MET A 1 26.35 3.14 -43.03
N ILE A 2 26.62 4.45 -43.11
CA ILE A 2 27.96 4.98 -42.94
C ILE A 2 28.35 5.06 -41.47
N SER A 3 29.60 4.91 -41.14
CA SER A 3 30.10 4.88 -39.76
C SER A 3 30.23 6.30 -39.17
N MET A 4 30.22 6.43 -37.84
CA MET A 4 30.41 7.73 -37.17
C MET A 4 31.73 8.42 -37.56
N PRO A 5 32.87 7.71 -37.67
CA PRO A 5 34.10 8.30 -38.17
C PRO A 5 33.97 8.89 -39.59
N GLN A 6 33.29 8.20 -40.52
CA GLN A 6 33.01 8.74 -41.85
C GLN A 6 32.12 10.01 -41.81
N ILE A 7 31.16 10.05 -40.92
CA ILE A 7 30.31 11.26 -40.75
C ILE A 7 31.13 12.43 -40.23
N GLN A 8 32.05 12.18 -39.29
CA GLN A 8 32.99 13.17 -38.81
C GLN A 8 33.91 13.67 -39.92
N SER A 9 34.47 12.75 -40.71
CA SER A 9 35.33 13.09 -41.86
C SER A 9 34.56 13.97 -42.87
N ILE A 10 33.32 13.62 -43.23
CA ILE A 10 32.46 14.42 -44.13
C ILE A 10 32.27 15.86 -43.60
N ARG A 11 32.00 16.01 -42.32
CA ARG A 11 31.78 17.33 -41.70
C ARG A 11 33.08 18.14 -41.64
N GLN A 12 34.20 17.49 -41.31
CA GLN A 12 35.51 18.15 -41.25
C GLN A 12 35.99 18.63 -42.63
N ARG A 13 35.90 17.76 -43.63
CA ARG A 13 36.26 18.13 -45.02
C ARG A 13 35.41 19.27 -45.55
N ARG A 14 34.10 19.30 -45.20
CA ARG A 14 33.21 20.41 -45.54
C ARG A 14 33.61 21.71 -44.86
N ARG A 15 34.03 21.69 -43.61
CA ARG A 15 34.57 22.86 -42.88
C ARG A 15 35.88 23.36 -43.50
N ASN A 16 36.66 22.48 -44.07
CA ASN A 16 37.93 22.79 -44.77
C ASN A 16 37.66 23.34 -46.19
N GLY A 17 36.41 23.55 -46.59
CA GLY A 17 36.06 24.17 -47.87
C GLY A 17 35.87 23.21 -49.03
N GLU A 18 35.99 21.89 -48.82
CA GLU A 18 35.83 20.92 -49.90
C GLU A 18 34.40 20.91 -50.48
N SER A 19 34.30 20.69 -51.81
CA SER A 19 33.02 20.55 -52.47
C SER A 19 32.33 19.22 -52.11
N VAL A 20 31.00 19.20 -52.14
CA VAL A 20 30.21 17.99 -51.86
C VAL A 20 30.60 16.84 -52.79
N ALA A 21 30.87 17.14 -54.08
CA ALA A 21 31.29 16.15 -55.05
C ALA A 21 32.68 15.54 -54.72
N SER A 22 33.63 16.38 -54.24
CA SER A 22 34.95 15.92 -53.80
C SER A 22 34.84 15.03 -52.58
N ILE A 23 34.02 15.44 -51.57
CA ILE A 23 33.80 14.65 -50.34
C ILE A 23 33.12 13.31 -50.69
N ALA A 24 32.12 13.31 -51.56
CA ALA A 24 31.42 12.09 -51.97
C ALA A 24 32.37 11.07 -52.62
N ARG A 25 33.28 11.55 -53.51
CA ARG A 25 34.31 10.68 -54.12
C ARG A 25 35.31 10.18 -53.11
N GLY A 26 35.81 11.04 -52.25
CA GLY A 26 36.84 10.66 -51.26
C GLY A 26 36.30 9.68 -50.18
N GLU A 27 35.07 9.85 -49.76
CA GLU A 27 34.45 8.96 -48.76
C GLU A 27 33.71 7.75 -49.38
N LYS A 28 33.72 7.63 -50.72
CA LYS A 28 33.04 6.56 -51.48
C LYS A 28 31.55 6.44 -51.14
N VAL A 29 30.87 7.57 -51.04
CA VAL A 29 29.43 7.69 -50.79
C VAL A 29 28.76 8.58 -51.82
N SER A 30 27.44 8.49 -52.00
CA SER A 30 26.73 9.36 -52.90
C SER A 30 26.60 10.78 -52.37
N GLU A 31 26.56 11.80 -53.28
CA GLU A 31 26.35 13.20 -52.89
C GLU A 31 25.08 13.42 -52.03
N PRO A 32 23.92 12.79 -52.33
CA PRO A 32 22.75 12.88 -51.46
C PRO A 32 23.03 12.43 -50.02
N THR A 33 23.89 11.39 -49.85
CA THR A 33 24.30 10.93 -48.53
C THR A 33 25.14 11.97 -47.81
N VAL A 34 26.09 12.59 -48.48
CA VAL A 34 26.90 13.69 -47.92
C VAL A 34 26.02 14.83 -47.48
N ARG A 35 25.08 15.31 -48.34
CA ARG A 35 24.15 16.38 -48.02
C ARG A 35 23.26 16.05 -46.85
N LYS A 36 22.78 14.79 -46.75
CA LYS A 36 21.96 14.29 -45.63
C LYS A 36 22.69 14.47 -44.31
N TYR A 37 23.97 14.01 -44.21
CA TYR A 37 24.73 14.07 -42.96
C TYR A 37 25.32 15.45 -42.65
N LEU A 38 25.45 16.32 -43.62
CA LEU A 38 25.77 17.74 -43.41
C LEU A 38 24.58 18.52 -42.83
N LYS A 39 23.35 18.17 -43.23
CA LYS A 39 22.09 18.83 -42.79
C LYS A 39 21.60 18.29 -41.47
N ALA A 40 22.01 17.14 -41.03
CA ALA A 40 21.50 16.51 -39.78
C ALA A 40 22.17 17.18 -38.56
N ASP A 41 21.39 17.90 -37.77
CA ASP A 41 21.85 18.52 -36.51
C ASP A 41 22.04 17.47 -35.40
N ASP A 42 21.17 16.45 -35.38
CA ASP A 42 21.21 15.36 -34.42
C ASP A 42 21.51 14.02 -35.12
N LEU A 43 22.60 13.38 -34.70
CA LEU A 43 23.05 12.08 -35.18
C LEU A 43 22.69 10.93 -34.22
N SER A 44 21.95 11.22 -33.16
CA SER A 44 21.53 10.21 -32.21
C SER A 44 20.71 9.12 -32.92
N ALA A 45 20.98 7.88 -32.59
CA ALA A 45 20.23 6.75 -33.12
C ALA A 45 18.77 6.83 -32.65
N ARG A 46 17.87 7.17 -33.57
CA ARG A 46 16.43 7.13 -33.27
C ARG A 46 15.99 5.67 -33.26
N PRO A 47 15.43 5.16 -32.16
CA PRO A 47 14.88 3.81 -32.15
C PRO A 47 13.83 3.68 -33.27
N PRO A 48 13.78 2.52 -33.95
CA PRO A 48 12.80 2.33 -34.99
C PRO A 48 11.39 2.43 -34.41
N VAL A 49 10.61 3.39 -34.90
CA VAL A 49 9.20 3.51 -34.54
C VAL A 49 8.47 2.30 -35.11
N ARG A 50 8.14 1.34 -34.23
CA ARG A 50 7.30 0.19 -34.63
C ARG A 50 5.92 0.75 -35.00
N ARG A 51 5.57 0.69 -36.26
CA ARG A 51 4.20 0.96 -36.71
C ARG A 51 3.26 0.01 -35.94
N ARG A 52 2.38 0.57 -35.13
CA ARG A 52 1.37 -0.18 -34.39
C ARG A 52 0.40 -0.74 -35.44
N ARG A 53 0.26 -2.07 -35.52
CA ARG A 53 -0.80 -2.68 -36.30
C ARG A 53 -2.13 -2.32 -35.63
N GLY A 54 -3.11 -1.85 -36.40
CA GLY A 54 -4.45 -1.58 -35.92
C GLY A 54 -5.04 -2.83 -35.26
N SER A 55 -5.83 -2.64 -34.22
CA SER A 55 -6.56 -3.71 -33.54
C SER A 55 -8.04 -3.64 -33.94
N VAL A 56 -8.69 -4.79 -34.04
CA VAL A 56 -10.15 -4.90 -34.21
C VAL A 56 -10.92 -4.11 -33.13
N LEU A 57 -10.28 -3.84 -31.98
CA LEU A 57 -10.87 -3.10 -30.88
C LEU A 57 -10.61 -1.59 -30.93
N ASP A 58 -9.85 -1.08 -31.91
CA ASP A 58 -9.49 0.35 -31.93
C ASP A 58 -10.72 1.26 -32.07
N GLU A 59 -11.73 0.84 -32.81
CA GLU A 59 -13.01 1.56 -32.97
C GLU A 59 -13.88 1.47 -31.69
N TRP A 60 -13.68 0.45 -30.88
CA TRP A 60 -14.46 0.16 -29.67
C TRP A 60 -13.81 0.67 -28.38
N ILE A 61 -12.63 1.28 -28.49
CA ILE A 61 -11.95 1.86 -27.32
C ILE A 61 -12.86 2.82 -26.56
N PRO A 62 -13.59 3.79 -27.20
CA PRO A 62 -14.46 4.71 -26.47
C PRO A 62 -15.58 3.99 -25.70
N VAL A 63 -16.13 2.90 -26.24
CA VAL A 63 -17.18 2.11 -25.57
C VAL A 63 -16.60 1.40 -24.33
N ILE A 64 -15.42 0.80 -24.47
CA ILE A 64 -14.73 0.15 -23.34
C ILE A 64 -14.38 1.18 -22.26
N GLU A 65 -13.92 2.35 -22.64
CA GLU A 65 -13.61 3.45 -21.72
C GLU A 65 -14.87 3.92 -20.98
N GLY A 66 -16.01 4.02 -21.66
CA GLY A 66 -17.31 4.31 -21.04
C GLY A 66 -17.68 3.28 -19.97
N MET A 67 -17.58 1.97 -20.26
CA MET A 67 -17.82 0.91 -19.28
C MET A 67 -16.87 0.99 -18.09
N LEU A 68 -15.60 1.30 -18.32
CA LEU A 68 -14.62 1.47 -17.26
C LEU A 68 -14.82 2.75 -16.44
N ALA A 69 -15.41 3.80 -17.05
CA ALA A 69 -15.79 5.02 -16.35
C ALA A 69 -16.98 4.80 -15.42
N GLU A 70 -18.02 4.08 -15.88
CA GLU A 70 -19.16 3.67 -15.04
C GLU A 70 -18.72 2.84 -13.83
N ASP A 71 -17.71 2.00 -13.99
CA ASP A 71 -17.13 1.21 -12.90
C ASP A 71 -16.57 2.05 -11.75
N ARG A 72 -16.27 3.33 -11.98
CA ARG A 72 -15.72 4.22 -10.94
C ARG A 72 -16.76 4.57 -9.89
N GLU A 73 -18.01 4.70 -10.29
CA GLU A 73 -19.13 5.04 -9.42
C GLU A 73 -19.78 3.79 -8.82
N THR A 74 -19.45 2.62 -9.37
CA THR A 74 -20.05 1.34 -8.98
C THR A 74 -19.23 0.66 -7.88
N TRP A 75 -19.96 -0.04 -6.98
CA TRP A 75 -19.32 -0.87 -5.94
C TRP A 75 -18.30 -1.85 -6.53
N HIS A 76 -17.10 -1.93 -5.94
CA HIS A 76 -15.95 -2.64 -6.53
C HIS A 76 -16.20 -4.11 -6.88
N LYS A 77 -17.15 -4.80 -6.19
CA LYS A 77 -17.53 -6.19 -6.50
C LYS A 77 -18.49 -6.32 -7.69
N GLN A 78 -19.06 -5.21 -8.18
CA GLN A 78 -19.96 -5.17 -9.33
C GLN A 78 -19.32 -4.54 -10.57
N ARG A 79 -18.01 -4.32 -10.56
CA ARG A 79 -17.28 -3.75 -11.69
C ARG A 79 -17.07 -4.77 -12.80
N HIS A 80 -16.99 -4.27 -14.02
CA HIS A 80 -16.74 -5.11 -15.20
C HIS A 80 -15.40 -5.84 -15.08
N THR A 81 -15.46 -7.17 -15.29
CA THR A 81 -14.28 -7.99 -15.60
C THR A 81 -14.00 -7.90 -17.10
N ALA A 82 -12.76 -8.23 -17.53
CA ALA A 82 -12.43 -8.28 -18.95
C ALA A 82 -13.32 -9.31 -19.71
N THR A 83 -13.70 -10.40 -19.04
CA THR A 83 -14.64 -11.39 -19.59
C THR A 83 -16.02 -10.76 -19.81
N ARG A 84 -16.53 -10.01 -18.83
CA ARG A 84 -17.83 -9.37 -18.97
C ARG A 84 -17.85 -8.28 -20.05
N ILE A 85 -16.76 -7.51 -20.19
CA ILE A 85 -16.60 -6.56 -21.30
C ILE A 85 -16.58 -7.30 -22.65
N HIS A 86 -15.89 -8.43 -22.74
CA HIS A 86 -15.87 -9.24 -23.96
C HIS A 86 -17.26 -9.74 -24.33
N GLU A 87 -18.04 -10.26 -23.37
CA GLU A 87 -19.41 -10.70 -23.58
C GLU A 87 -20.29 -9.54 -24.06
N ARG A 88 -20.24 -8.37 -23.40
CA ARG A 88 -21.01 -7.20 -23.78
C ARG A 88 -20.65 -6.69 -25.18
N LEU A 89 -19.37 -6.66 -25.54
CA LEU A 89 -18.92 -6.27 -26.88
C LEU A 89 -19.47 -7.22 -27.94
N ARG A 90 -19.53 -8.52 -27.70
CA ARG A 90 -20.12 -9.49 -28.58
C ARG A 90 -21.64 -9.37 -28.66
N ASP A 91 -22.31 -9.34 -27.50
CA ASP A 91 -23.78 -9.47 -27.42
C ASP A 91 -24.49 -8.16 -27.73
N GLU A 92 -23.94 -7.01 -27.35
CA GLU A 92 -24.56 -5.69 -27.52
C GLU A 92 -24.08 -4.99 -28.79
N TYR A 93 -22.86 -5.27 -29.25
CA TYR A 93 -22.23 -4.54 -30.37
C TYR A 93 -21.79 -5.44 -31.53
N GLY A 94 -21.94 -6.77 -31.43
CA GLY A 94 -21.57 -7.72 -32.49
C GLY A 94 -20.08 -7.81 -32.77
N VAL A 95 -19.22 -7.47 -31.82
CA VAL A 95 -17.76 -7.41 -32.01
C VAL A 95 -17.16 -8.80 -31.92
N GLU A 96 -16.56 -9.27 -33.00
CA GLU A 96 -15.80 -10.51 -33.02
C GLU A 96 -14.33 -10.29 -32.67
N ALA A 97 -14.04 -10.33 -31.40
CA ALA A 97 -12.67 -10.22 -30.89
C ALA A 97 -12.38 -11.38 -29.93
N SER A 98 -11.13 -11.85 -29.89
CA SER A 98 -10.77 -12.88 -28.91
C SER A 98 -10.72 -12.31 -27.48
N LEU A 99 -11.10 -13.12 -26.48
CA LEU A 99 -11.01 -12.75 -25.07
C LEU A 99 -9.61 -12.26 -24.67
N SER A 100 -8.55 -12.87 -25.23
CA SER A 100 -7.16 -12.46 -24.98
C SER A 100 -6.86 -11.04 -25.48
N THR A 101 -7.45 -10.64 -26.63
CA THR A 101 -7.30 -9.29 -27.18
C THR A 101 -8.03 -8.27 -26.29
N VAL A 102 -9.27 -8.58 -25.87
CA VAL A 102 -10.04 -7.74 -24.96
C VAL A 102 -9.33 -7.61 -23.62
N THR A 103 -8.86 -8.70 -23.01
CA THR A 103 -8.14 -8.68 -21.74
C THR A 103 -6.90 -7.80 -21.80
N ARG A 104 -6.12 -7.89 -22.89
CA ARG A 104 -4.92 -7.07 -23.10
C ARG A 104 -5.28 -5.59 -23.27
N THR A 105 -6.32 -5.29 -24.00
CA THR A 105 -6.81 -3.91 -24.22
C THR A 105 -7.33 -3.30 -22.91
N VAL A 106 -8.18 -4.02 -22.20
CA VAL A 106 -8.70 -3.59 -20.89
C VAL A 106 -7.57 -3.36 -19.88
N ALA A 107 -6.59 -4.26 -19.82
CA ALA A 107 -5.43 -4.10 -18.95
C ALA A 107 -4.57 -2.87 -19.32
N ARG A 108 -4.46 -2.55 -20.63
CA ARG A 108 -3.78 -1.34 -21.10
C ARG A 108 -4.55 -0.09 -20.69
N LEU A 109 -5.84 -0.02 -21.00
CA LEU A 109 -6.69 1.13 -20.66
C LEU A 109 -6.73 1.36 -19.14
N LYS A 110 -6.89 0.31 -18.34
CA LYS A 110 -6.82 0.43 -16.87
C LYS A 110 -5.48 1.01 -16.40
N ARG A 111 -4.36 0.65 -17.02
CA ARG A 111 -3.04 1.25 -16.70
C ARG A 111 -2.95 2.72 -17.15
N GLU A 112 -3.46 3.06 -18.33
CA GLU A 112 -3.51 4.44 -18.82
C GLU A 112 -4.37 5.32 -17.90
N PHE A 113 -5.54 4.86 -17.48
CA PHE A 113 -6.38 5.51 -16.47
C PHE A 113 -5.72 5.63 -15.08
N MET A 114 -4.90 4.66 -14.70
CA MET A 114 -4.12 4.74 -13.44
C MET A 114 -2.98 5.75 -13.59
N ALA A 115 -2.28 5.78 -14.72
CA ALA A 115 -1.19 6.73 -14.99
C ALA A 115 -1.70 8.18 -15.04
N GLU A 116 -2.87 8.45 -15.63
CA GLU A 116 -3.51 9.78 -15.58
C GLU A 116 -3.84 10.20 -14.14
N ARG A 117 -4.16 9.25 -13.30
CA ARG A 117 -4.40 9.45 -11.88
C ARG A 117 -3.09 9.65 -11.10
N GLU A 118 -2.04 8.92 -11.45
CA GLU A 118 -0.72 9.02 -10.83
C GLU A 118 -0.03 10.36 -11.13
N MET A 119 -0.34 11.05 -12.22
CA MET A 119 0.11 12.43 -12.46
C MET A 119 -0.46 13.44 -11.46
N GLY A 120 -1.48 13.07 -10.69
CA GLY A 120 -2.04 13.85 -9.56
C GLY A 120 -1.66 13.33 -8.17
N PHE A 121 -0.94 12.22 -8.07
CA PHE A 121 -0.49 11.65 -6.79
C PHE A 121 0.98 12.02 -6.59
N LEU A 122 1.22 12.89 -5.61
CA LEU A 122 2.53 13.03 -4.99
C LEU A 122 2.96 11.65 -4.46
N ASP A 123 4.12 11.19 -4.88
CA ASP A 123 4.80 10.06 -4.24
C ASP A 123 4.81 10.35 -2.74
N LEU A 124 4.17 9.51 -1.94
CA LEU A 124 4.18 9.67 -0.48
C LEU A 124 5.62 9.48 -0.02
N SER A 125 6.33 10.58 0.11
CA SER A 125 7.65 10.55 0.74
C SER A 125 7.45 10.40 2.24
N TRP A 126 7.87 9.28 2.78
CA TRP A 126 7.84 9.00 4.20
C TRP A 126 9.10 9.56 4.86
N HIS A 127 8.90 10.35 5.91
CA HIS A 127 9.99 10.89 6.72
C HIS A 127 10.21 9.99 7.95
N PRO A 128 11.41 10.03 8.53
CA PRO A 128 11.66 9.34 9.79
C PRO A 128 10.62 9.71 10.87
N GLY A 129 10.15 8.71 11.59
CA GLY A 129 9.15 8.87 12.64
C GLY A 129 7.69 8.96 12.14
N GLU A 130 7.43 8.78 10.86
CA GLU A 130 6.09 8.61 10.32
C GLU A 130 5.78 7.12 10.11
N CYS A 131 4.57 6.70 10.43
CA CYS A 131 4.18 5.29 10.33
C CYS A 131 2.74 5.10 9.86
N GLN A 132 2.44 3.85 9.46
CA GLN A 132 1.09 3.38 9.14
C GLN A 132 0.67 2.35 10.17
N ALA A 133 -0.62 2.32 10.50
CA ALA A 133 -1.18 1.38 11.45
C ALA A 133 -2.31 0.56 10.83
N ASP A 134 -2.25 -0.77 10.99
CA ASP A 134 -3.29 -1.66 10.52
C ASP A 134 -3.37 -2.95 11.36
N PHE A 135 -4.53 -3.61 11.31
CA PHE A 135 -4.79 -4.90 11.94
C PHE A 135 -4.80 -6.04 10.93
N GLY A 136 -4.17 -7.13 11.30
CA GLY A 136 -4.27 -8.40 10.60
C GLY A 136 -4.91 -9.49 11.46
N GLN A 137 -5.46 -10.52 10.80
CA GLN A 137 -5.98 -11.73 11.48
C GLN A 137 -4.89 -12.78 11.55
N VAL A 138 -4.78 -13.44 12.71
CA VAL A 138 -3.88 -14.57 12.94
C VAL A 138 -4.54 -15.61 13.82
N ASP A 139 -4.19 -16.88 13.61
CA ASP A 139 -4.53 -17.97 14.53
C ASP A 139 -3.34 -18.21 15.46
N VAL A 140 -3.62 -18.36 16.75
CA VAL A 140 -2.64 -18.70 17.80
C VAL A 140 -3.20 -19.82 18.67
N ARG A 141 -2.33 -20.61 19.28
CA ARG A 141 -2.74 -21.58 20.29
C ARG A 141 -2.73 -20.91 21.66
N TYR A 142 -3.83 -20.24 21.98
CA TYR A 142 -3.97 -19.53 23.26
C TYR A 142 -4.38 -20.48 24.36
N ARG A 143 -3.50 -20.67 25.36
CA ARG A 143 -3.70 -21.61 26.47
C ARG A 143 -4.13 -23.00 25.99
N GLY A 144 -3.52 -23.50 24.92
CA GLY A 144 -3.79 -24.81 24.35
C GLY A 144 -4.89 -24.86 23.27
N VAL A 145 -5.73 -23.84 23.16
CA VAL A 145 -6.85 -23.78 22.21
C VAL A 145 -6.48 -22.90 21.02
N VAL A 146 -6.72 -23.38 19.79
CA VAL A 146 -6.54 -22.55 18.59
C VAL A 146 -7.59 -21.45 18.58
N THR A 147 -7.15 -20.22 18.65
CA THR A 147 -7.99 -19.04 18.79
C THR A 147 -7.60 -18.01 17.73
N ARG A 148 -8.60 -17.47 17.03
CA ARG A 148 -8.39 -16.38 16.09
C ARG A 148 -8.29 -15.06 16.84
N MET A 149 -7.16 -14.40 16.66
CA MET A 149 -6.86 -13.11 17.26
C MET A 149 -6.49 -12.08 16.21
N ARG A 150 -6.20 -10.86 16.63
CA ARG A 150 -5.73 -9.77 15.80
C ARG A 150 -4.27 -9.45 16.12
N HIS A 151 -3.46 -9.16 15.13
CA HIS A 151 -2.17 -8.52 15.36
C HIS A 151 -2.22 -7.11 14.80
N PHE A 152 -1.85 -6.16 15.64
CA PHE A 152 -1.71 -4.76 15.28
C PHE A 152 -0.28 -4.53 14.79
N VAL A 153 -0.11 -3.88 13.65
CA VAL A 153 1.20 -3.54 13.08
C VAL A 153 1.32 -2.04 13.00
N LEU A 154 2.44 -1.51 13.47
CA LEU A 154 2.84 -0.12 13.29
C LEU A 154 4.01 -0.10 12.31
N ASP A 155 3.71 0.01 11.01
CA ASP A 155 4.71 -0.05 9.94
C ASP A 155 5.38 1.31 9.73
N PHE A 156 6.71 1.34 9.69
CA PHE A 156 7.53 2.51 9.38
C PHE A 156 8.04 2.37 7.94
N PRO A 157 7.40 3.01 6.95
CA PRO A 157 7.79 2.84 5.56
C PRO A 157 9.17 3.44 5.25
N TYR A 158 9.66 4.37 6.06
CA TYR A 158 11.00 4.96 5.90
C TYR A 158 12.10 3.91 6.10
N SER A 159 12.03 3.09 7.15
CA SER A 159 12.97 1.99 7.43
C SER A 159 12.51 0.64 6.90
N ASN A 160 11.23 0.52 6.56
CA ASN A 160 10.60 -0.73 6.20
C ASN A 160 10.61 -1.76 7.35
N ILE A 161 10.41 -1.29 8.60
CA ILE A 161 10.26 -2.08 9.83
C ILE A 161 8.84 -1.90 10.38
N GLY A 162 8.23 -2.99 10.83
CA GLY A 162 6.86 -2.96 11.39
C GLY A 162 6.73 -3.74 12.68
N PRO A 163 7.02 -3.13 13.86
CA PRO A 163 6.74 -3.77 15.14
C PRO A 163 5.25 -4.07 15.30
N SER A 164 4.95 -5.15 16.01
CA SER A 164 3.60 -5.69 16.12
C SER A 164 3.22 -6.04 17.54
N GLN A 165 1.91 -6.04 17.84
CA GLN A 165 1.30 -6.49 19.09
C GLN A 165 0.14 -7.45 18.79
N LEU A 166 0.02 -8.53 19.55
CA LEU A 166 -1.10 -9.47 19.47
C LEU A 166 -2.24 -8.98 20.38
N MET A 167 -3.44 -8.86 19.83
CA MET A 167 -4.60 -8.29 20.51
C MET A 167 -5.81 -9.23 20.39
N PRO A 168 -6.71 -9.25 21.38
CA PRO A 168 -7.93 -10.06 21.31
C PRO A 168 -8.96 -9.54 20.31
N GLY A 169 -8.87 -8.28 19.90
CA GLY A 169 -9.79 -7.62 18.97
C GLY A 169 -9.16 -6.45 18.22
N GLU A 170 -10.00 -5.74 17.45
CA GLU A 170 -9.61 -4.55 16.67
C GLU A 170 -10.44 -3.31 17.05
N ASN A 171 -10.87 -3.22 18.30
CA ASN A 171 -11.60 -2.08 18.83
C ASN A 171 -10.66 -0.95 19.31
N ALA A 172 -11.24 0.16 19.77
CA ALA A 172 -10.47 1.31 20.22
C ALA A 172 -9.55 1.00 21.43
N GLU A 173 -10.02 0.17 22.36
CA GLU A 173 -9.25 -0.27 23.52
C GLU A 173 -8.00 -1.05 23.09
N CYS A 174 -8.18 -2.02 22.18
CA CYS A 174 -7.07 -2.79 21.63
C CYS A 174 -6.08 -1.91 20.87
N THR A 175 -6.58 -0.95 20.07
CA THR A 175 -5.74 0.01 19.34
C THR A 175 -4.92 0.87 20.29
N CYS A 176 -5.56 1.50 21.29
CA CYS A 176 -4.87 2.35 22.26
C CYS A 176 -3.85 1.54 23.09
N GLN A 177 -4.20 0.32 23.51
CA GLN A 177 -3.27 -0.52 24.26
C GLN A 177 -2.07 -0.96 23.41
N ALA A 178 -2.30 -1.35 22.15
CA ALA A 178 -1.22 -1.73 21.24
C ALA A 178 -0.28 -0.55 20.97
N LEU A 179 -0.83 0.64 20.69
CA LEU A 179 -0.05 1.86 20.50
C LEU A 179 0.76 2.20 21.74
N ARG A 180 0.15 2.17 22.93
CA ARG A 180 0.84 2.43 24.18
C ARG A 180 2.06 1.52 24.36
N ASN A 181 1.86 0.21 24.22
CA ASN A 181 2.93 -0.79 24.36
C ASN A 181 4.05 -0.53 23.34
N LEU A 182 3.69 -0.18 22.09
CA LEU A 182 4.66 0.10 21.05
C LEU A 182 5.39 1.42 21.28
N PHE A 183 4.73 2.47 21.79
CA PHE A 183 5.39 3.74 22.17
C PHE A 183 6.38 3.54 23.32
N GLU A 184 6.01 2.74 24.32
CA GLU A 184 6.90 2.35 25.43
C GLU A 184 8.12 1.57 24.90
N TRP A 185 7.91 0.62 23.99
CA TRP A 185 8.99 -0.16 23.39
C TRP A 185 9.89 0.68 22.46
N LEU A 186 9.33 1.59 21.69
CA LEU A 186 10.07 2.54 20.83
C LEU A 186 10.90 3.52 21.67
N GLY A 187 10.47 3.82 22.89
CA GLY A 187 10.99 4.89 23.72
C GLY A 187 10.52 6.29 23.27
N GLY A 188 9.49 6.36 22.43
CA GLY A 188 8.97 7.60 21.88
C GLY A 188 7.64 7.42 21.13
N VAL A 189 7.06 8.55 20.74
CA VAL A 189 5.78 8.63 20.03
C VAL A 189 6.05 9.04 18.59
N PRO A 190 5.59 8.25 17.59
CA PRO A 190 5.70 8.65 16.19
C PRO A 190 5.09 10.02 15.94
N ARG A 191 5.69 10.79 15.05
CA ARG A 191 5.20 12.12 14.72
C ARG A 191 3.82 12.08 14.09
N ARG A 192 3.61 11.14 13.12
CA ARG A 192 2.36 10.98 12.40
C ARG A 192 2.04 9.50 12.21
N ILE A 193 0.77 9.14 12.44
CA ILE A 193 0.26 7.80 12.22
C ILE A 193 -0.85 7.85 11.18
N VAL A 194 -0.68 7.09 10.10
CA VAL A 194 -1.68 6.96 9.02
C VAL A 194 -2.45 5.66 9.22
N TYR A 195 -3.77 5.73 9.26
CA TYR A 195 -4.66 4.58 9.41
C TYR A 195 -5.31 4.25 8.07
N ASP A 196 -5.32 2.96 7.70
CA ASP A 196 -6.04 2.51 6.50
C ASP A 196 -7.56 2.58 6.71
N ASN A 197 -8.02 2.17 7.87
CA ASN A 197 -9.44 2.16 8.21
C ASN A 197 -9.69 2.71 9.60
N ALA A 198 -10.83 3.36 9.77
CA ALA A 198 -11.23 3.93 11.05
C ALA A 198 -11.76 2.89 12.07
N ALA A 199 -11.87 1.60 11.73
CA ALA A 199 -12.57 0.60 12.54
C ALA A 199 -12.09 0.52 14.00
N GLY A 200 -10.76 0.62 14.23
CA GLY A 200 -10.17 0.62 15.56
C GLY A 200 -10.14 1.99 16.25
N VAL A 201 -10.37 3.09 15.56
CA VAL A 201 -10.19 4.45 16.10
C VAL A 201 -11.44 5.31 15.98
N GLY A 202 -12.36 4.98 15.07
CA GLY A 202 -13.57 5.78 14.81
C GLY A 202 -14.58 5.07 13.94
N ARG A 203 -15.63 5.80 13.57
CA ARG A 203 -16.66 5.36 12.63
C ARG A 203 -16.78 6.36 11.49
N ARG A 204 -16.77 5.86 10.28
CA ARG A 204 -17.03 6.68 9.09
C ARG A 204 -18.53 6.94 8.99
N ARG A 205 -18.92 8.23 8.91
CA ARG A 205 -20.26 8.68 8.55
C ARG A 205 -20.12 9.61 7.34
N PHE A 206 -20.62 9.18 6.19
CA PHE A 206 -20.42 9.89 4.92
C PHE A 206 -18.90 10.15 4.66
N ASP A 207 -18.50 11.38 4.45
CA ASP A 207 -17.12 11.78 4.23
C ASP A 207 -16.34 12.11 5.50
N GLU A 208 -16.99 12.11 6.68
CA GLU A 208 -16.36 12.40 7.96
C GLU A 208 -16.06 11.13 8.76
N ILE A 209 -14.90 11.08 9.39
CA ILE A 209 -14.54 10.05 10.35
C ILE A 209 -14.72 10.62 11.75
N ARG A 210 -15.70 10.09 12.51
CA ARG A 210 -15.89 10.41 13.91
C ARG A 210 -15.09 9.45 14.77
N LEU A 211 -14.05 9.99 15.40
CA LEU A 211 -13.22 9.24 16.34
C LEU A 211 -13.98 8.85 17.60
N THR A 212 -13.60 7.73 18.21
CA THR A 212 -14.09 7.36 19.53
C THR A 212 -13.52 8.33 20.59
N ARG A 213 -14.28 8.57 21.67
CA ARG A 213 -13.81 9.42 22.78
C ARG A 213 -12.51 8.91 23.39
N LEU A 214 -12.36 7.60 23.49
CA LEU A 214 -11.14 6.97 24.01
C LEU A 214 -9.95 7.30 23.13
N PHE A 215 -10.05 7.15 21.81
CA PHE A 215 -8.95 7.46 20.90
C PHE A 215 -8.62 8.95 20.87
N GLN A 216 -9.62 9.83 20.94
CA GLN A 216 -9.41 11.27 21.03
C GLN A 216 -8.61 11.66 22.28
N ALA A 217 -8.97 11.10 23.45
CA ALA A 217 -8.26 11.33 24.69
C ALA A 217 -6.82 10.79 24.65
N PHE A 218 -6.65 9.61 24.04
CA PHE A 218 -5.35 8.98 23.83
C PHE A 218 -4.46 9.84 22.92
N GLN A 219 -4.97 10.26 21.78
CA GLN A 219 -4.26 11.11 20.81
C GLN A 219 -3.87 12.45 21.44
N ALA A 220 -4.80 13.09 22.18
CA ALA A 220 -4.52 14.34 22.88
C ALA A 220 -3.43 14.18 23.97
N HIS A 221 -3.39 13.01 24.65
CA HIS A 221 -2.40 12.71 25.66
C HIS A 221 -0.99 12.55 25.08
N TYR A 222 -0.86 11.79 23.98
CA TYR A 222 0.43 11.50 23.34
C TYR A 222 0.87 12.57 22.34
N GLY A 223 -0.06 13.35 21.78
CA GLY A 223 0.23 14.52 20.93
C GLY A 223 0.74 14.18 19.51
N PHE A 224 0.44 13.00 18.97
CA PHE A 224 0.81 12.65 17.61
C PHE A 224 -0.23 13.17 16.59
N GLU A 225 0.24 13.39 15.36
CA GLU A 225 -0.65 13.66 14.21
C GLU A 225 -1.25 12.37 13.69
N TYR A 226 -2.48 12.42 13.22
CA TYR A 226 -3.11 11.26 12.57
C TYR A 226 -3.76 11.65 11.25
N SER A 227 -3.81 10.72 10.32
CA SER A 227 -4.55 10.84 9.07
C SER A 227 -5.13 9.48 8.66
N PHE A 228 -6.09 9.51 7.74
CA PHE A 228 -6.68 8.30 7.20
C PHE A 228 -6.37 8.25 5.70
N CYS A 229 -6.08 7.05 5.20
CA CYS A 229 -5.93 6.85 3.77
C CYS A 229 -7.22 7.21 3.03
N ASN A 230 -7.07 7.82 1.88
CA ASN A 230 -8.22 8.11 1.03
C ASN A 230 -8.87 6.79 0.56
N PRO A 231 -10.21 6.73 0.51
CA PRO A 231 -10.89 5.62 -0.13
C PRO A 231 -10.39 5.51 -1.56
N TYR A 232 -10.04 4.29 -1.99
CA TYR A 232 -9.54 3.98 -3.34
C TYR A 232 -8.07 4.29 -3.64
N SER A 233 -7.26 4.75 -2.70
CA SER A 233 -5.80 4.95 -2.87
C SER A 233 -5.05 3.65 -2.55
N GLY A 234 -5.09 2.69 -3.46
CA GLY A 234 -4.43 1.39 -3.29
C GLY A 234 -2.91 1.47 -3.10
N HIS A 235 -2.27 2.54 -3.60
CA HIS A 235 -0.83 2.75 -3.45
C HIS A 235 -0.42 3.18 -2.03
N GLU A 236 -1.28 3.91 -1.33
CA GLU A 236 -1.05 4.31 0.07
C GLU A 236 -1.13 3.12 1.03
N LYS A 237 -1.87 2.07 0.65
CA LYS A 237 -2.16 0.88 1.47
C LYS A 237 -1.17 -0.26 1.29
N GLY A 238 -0.54 -0.35 0.12
CA GLY A 238 0.26 -1.51 -0.26
C GLY A 238 1.41 -1.82 0.69
N ALA A 239 2.00 -0.83 1.33
CA ALA A 239 3.12 -1.02 2.25
C ALA A 239 2.69 -1.71 3.55
N VAL A 240 1.69 -1.18 4.24
CA VAL A 240 1.23 -1.74 5.51
C VAL A 240 0.55 -3.10 5.34
N GLU A 241 -0.25 -3.31 4.28
CA GLU A 241 -0.84 -4.62 3.97
C GLU A 241 0.25 -5.68 3.72
N ALA A 242 1.29 -5.32 2.95
CA ALA A 242 2.44 -6.19 2.72
C ALA A 242 3.17 -6.52 4.03
N ARG A 243 3.31 -5.54 4.93
CA ARG A 243 3.93 -5.71 6.26
C ARG A 243 3.10 -6.61 7.14
N VAL A 244 1.80 -6.36 7.27
CA VAL A 244 0.86 -7.24 8.00
C VAL A 244 0.97 -8.68 7.50
N GLY A 245 0.97 -8.87 6.17
CA GLY A 245 1.17 -10.17 5.55
C GLY A 245 2.53 -10.80 5.84
N ALA A 246 3.61 -10.02 5.84
CA ALA A 246 4.97 -10.49 6.13
C ALA A 246 5.12 -10.92 7.59
N VAL A 247 4.68 -10.11 8.55
CA VAL A 247 4.68 -10.42 9.99
C VAL A 247 3.90 -11.70 10.24
N ARG A 248 2.68 -11.82 9.67
CA ARG A 248 1.86 -13.03 9.80
C ARG A 248 2.59 -14.28 9.31
N ARG A 249 3.14 -14.25 8.08
CA ARG A 249 3.81 -15.42 7.49
C ARG A 249 5.11 -15.80 8.20
N ARG A 250 5.82 -14.84 8.78
CA ARG A 250 7.13 -15.07 9.38
C ARG A 250 7.07 -15.39 10.86
N LEU A 251 6.14 -14.80 11.60
CA LEU A 251 6.09 -14.89 13.06
C LEU A 251 4.91 -15.71 13.61
N PHE A 252 3.88 -15.95 12.75
CA PHE A 252 2.70 -16.73 13.13
C PHE A 252 2.56 -18.05 12.35
N VAL A 253 3.60 -18.44 11.61
CA VAL A 253 3.69 -19.74 10.94
C VAL A 253 5.01 -20.42 11.35
N PRO A 254 4.96 -21.64 11.94
CA PRO A 254 3.76 -22.38 12.37
C PRO A 254 2.97 -21.64 13.46
N VAL A 255 1.70 -22.06 13.69
CA VAL A 255 0.80 -21.44 14.69
C VAL A 255 1.47 -21.44 16.07
N PRO A 256 1.79 -20.25 16.63
CA PRO A 256 2.53 -20.16 17.88
C PRO A 256 1.68 -20.47 19.10
N GLY A 257 2.30 -21.04 20.14
CA GLY A 257 1.72 -21.16 21.46
C GLY A 257 1.79 -19.84 22.24
N VAL A 258 0.66 -19.41 22.80
CA VAL A 258 0.53 -18.20 23.61
C VAL A 258 -0.13 -18.51 24.92
N TRP A 259 0.62 -18.48 26.02
CA TRP A 259 0.08 -18.70 27.37
C TRP A 259 -0.35 -17.38 28.03
N SER A 260 0.39 -16.31 27.79
CA SER A 260 0.11 -14.93 28.25
C SER A 260 0.29 -13.97 27.10
N LEU A 261 -0.67 -13.10 26.87
CA LEU A 261 -0.58 -12.02 25.87
C LEU A 261 0.55 -11.05 26.22
N ASP A 262 0.71 -10.71 27.49
CA ASP A 262 1.73 -9.75 27.93
C ASP A 262 3.14 -10.28 27.65
N SER A 263 3.42 -11.54 28.04
CA SER A 263 4.71 -12.17 27.79
C SER A 263 5.00 -12.37 26.30
N PHE A 264 4.00 -12.64 25.49
CA PHE A 264 4.13 -12.76 24.04
C PHE A 264 4.42 -11.39 23.41
N ASN A 265 3.65 -10.39 23.81
CA ASN A 265 3.73 -9.02 23.31
C ASN A 265 5.01 -8.30 23.72
N LEU A 266 5.59 -8.64 24.86
CA LEU A 266 6.89 -8.09 25.27
C LEU A 266 8.01 -8.47 24.28
N ARG A 267 7.95 -9.66 23.68
CA ARG A 267 8.97 -10.19 22.76
C ARG A 267 8.66 -9.92 21.29
N LEU A 268 7.39 -9.77 20.93
CA LEU A 268 6.96 -9.71 19.54
C LEU A 268 7.58 -8.53 18.74
N PRO A 269 7.67 -7.30 19.28
CA PRO A 269 8.29 -6.19 18.56
C PRO A 269 9.78 -6.42 18.25
N GLY A 270 10.53 -7.01 19.19
CA GLY A 270 11.93 -7.39 18.97
C GLY A 270 12.09 -8.40 17.84
N ARG A 271 11.22 -9.42 17.80
CA ARG A 271 11.20 -10.40 16.71
C ARG A 271 10.83 -9.76 15.36
N CYS A 272 9.99 -8.72 15.36
CA CYS A 272 9.72 -7.95 14.14
C CYS A 272 10.96 -7.17 13.67
N LEU A 273 11.77 -6.65 14.60
CA LEU A 273 13.02 -5.96 14.27
C LEU A 273 14.04 -6.92 13.63
N GLU A 274 14.17 -8.15 14.15
CA GLU A 274 15.03 -9.21 13.57
C GLU A 274 14.67 -9.52 12.10
N LEU A 275 13.41 -9.35 11.68
CA LEU A 275 13.03 -9.50 10.27
C LEU A 275 13.60 -8.41 9.37
N GLY A 276 14.07 -7.33 9.94
CA GLY A 276 14.71 -6.19 9.28
C GLY A 276 16.23 -6.29 9.19
N ASP A 277 16.83 -7.44 9.57
CA ASP A 277 18.26 -7.70 9.39
C ASP A 277 18.58 -7.98 7.90
N LYS A 278 18.41 -6.95 7.08
CA LYS A 278 18.66 -6.94 5.63
C LYS A 278 18.70 -5.50 5.13
N ASP A 279 19.27 -5.32 3.94
CA ASP A 279 19.32 -4.02 3.29
C ASP A 279 17.92 -3.53 2.86
N HIS A 280 17.75 -2.22 2.93
CA HIS A 280 16.57 -1.57 2.41
C HIS A 280 16.62 -1.57 0.87
N TYR A 281 15.54 -2.01 0.22
CA TYR A 281 15.48 -2.25 -1.23
C TYR A 281 15.75 -1.03 -2.13
N ARG A 282 15.70 0.20 -1.59
CA ARG A 282 15.96 1.46 -2.33
C ARG A 282 17.12 2.28 -1.79
N LYS A 283 17.51 2.13 -0.52
CA LYS A 283 18.44 3.06 0.15
C LYS A 283 19.86 2.51 0.27
N GLY A 284 20.07 1.20 0.08
CA GLY A 284 21.39 0.58 0.23
C GLY A 284 21.94 0.54 1.66
N GLU A 285 21.09 0.84 2.64
CA GLU A 285 21.38 0.81 4.07
C GLU A 285 20.57 -0.29 4.76
N SER A 286 21.02 -0.77 5.92
CA SER A 286 20.27 -1.78 6.65
C SER A 286 18.95 -1.20 7.17
N GLN A 287 17.88 -2.00 7.12
CA GLN A 287 16.57 -1.56 7.65
C GLN A 287 16.65 -1.24 9.14
N ALA A 288 17.45 -1.98 9.91
CA ALA A 288 17.66 -1.73 11.33
C ALA A 288 18.33 -0.36 11.58
N GLY A 289 19.34 0.01 10.79
CA GLY A 289 20.00 1.31 10.86
C GLY A 289 19.03 2.47 10.57
N LEU A 290 18.23 2.33 9.50
CA LEU A 290 17.18 3.30 9.17
C LEU A 290 16.09 3.38 10.25
N PHE A 291 15.80 2.27 10.95
CA PHE A 291 14.83 2.28 12.04
C PHE A 291 15.33 3.04 13.28
N ASP A 292 16.63 3.10 13.49
CA ASP A 292 17.19 3.97 14.52
C ASP A 292 16.96 5.46 14.23
N GLU A 293 16.87 5.85 12.96
CA GLU A 293 16.44 7.19 12.56
C GLU A 293 14.96 7.42 12.86
N ASP A 294 14.09 6.43 12.55
CA ASP A 294 12.67 6.49 12.94
C ASP A 294 12.50 6.68 14.44
N ARG A 295 13.26 5.93 15.25
CA ARG A 295 13.24 6.05 16.72
C ARG A 295 13.73 7.40 17.22
N LYS A 296 14.79 7.95 16.62
CA LYS A 296 15.32 9.29 16.98
C LYS A 296 14.35 10.41 16.63
N ALA A 297 13.58 10.25 15.54
CA ALA A 297 12.59 11.21 15.11
C ALA A 297 11.27 11.13 15.92
N ALA A 298 11.06 10.04 16.68
CA ALA A 298 9.93 9.92 17.59
C ALA A 298 10.07 10.94 18.74
N ALA A 299 9.00 11.68 19.03
CA ALA A 299 9.00 12.60 20.17
C ALA A 299 9.11 11.80 21.48
N PRO A 300 9.88 12.29 22.48
CA PRO A 300 9.91 11.62 23.78
C PRO A 300 8.47 11.46 24.29
N ALA A 301 8.10 10.24 24.65
CA ALA A 301 6.82 10.01 25.31
C ALA A 301 6.81 10.95 26.53
N ARG A 302 5.91 11.95 26.53
CA ARG A 302 5.74 12.82 27.69
C ARG A 302 5.57 11.88 28.86
N GLN A 303 6.51 11.87 29.79
CA GLN A 303 6.40 11.07 30.99
C GLN A 303 5.02 11.34 31.53
N ALA A 304 4.12 10.36 31.41
CA ALA A 304 2.85 10.41 32.08
C ALA A 304 3.23 10.60 33.53
N VAL A 305 3.06 11.82 34.02
CA VAL A 305 3.21 12.09 35.43
C VAL A 305 2.45 10.99 36.09
N ARG A 306 3.18 10.15 36.87
CA ARG A 306 2.60 9.18 37.79
C ARG A 306 1.74 9.94 38.77
N ARG A 307 0.57 10.37 38.35
CA ARG A 307 -0.53 10.68 39.22
C ARG A 307 -1.17 9.35 39.52
N GLY A 308 -0.98 9.01 40.76
CA GLY A 308 -1.35 7.79 41.35
C GLY A 308 -2.77 7.35 41.10
N HIS A 309 -2.97 6.09 41.38
CA HIS A 309 -4.25 5.42 41.61
C HIS A 309 -5.37 5.85 40.66
N VAL A 310 -5.51 5.12 39.57
CA VAL A 310 -6.85 4.87 39.08
C VAL A 310 -7.50 4.03 40.17
N ASP A 311 -8.47 4.64 40.84
CA ASP A 311 -9.23 4.01 41.90
C ASP A 311 -9.69 2.60 41.44
N GLU A 312 -9.30 1.57 42.18
CA GLU A 312 -9.74 0.19 41.96
C GLU A 312 -11.27 0.06 41.97
N ASP A 313 -11.99 1.07 42.45
CA ASP A 313 -13.44 1.13 42.48
C ASP A 313 -14.10 1.39 41.12
N GLU A 314 -13.52 2.17 40.20
CA GLU A 314 -14.07 2.33 38.84
C GLU A 314 -13.92 1.04 38.02
N GLY A 315 -12.83 0.31 38.20
CA GLY A 315 -12.63 -0.99 37.57
C GLY A 315 -13.63 -2.05 38.05
N ARG A 316 -14.09 -1.96 39.30
CA ARG A 316 -15.14 -2.84 39.87
C ARG A 316 -16.54 -2.51 39.38
N GLN A 317 -16.86 -1.25 39.13
CA GLN A 317 -18.18 -0.84 38.59
C GLN A 317 -18.36 -1.26 37.12
N ILE A 318 -17.30 -1.22 36.30
CA ILE A 318 -17.35 -1.70 34.92
C ILE A 318 -17.51 -3.22 34.84
N ARG A 319 -16.88 -3.97 35.75
CA ARG A 319 -17.05 -5.44 35.83
C ARG A 319 -18.46 -5.88 36.31
N LYS A 320 -19.14 -5.05 37.13
CA LYS A 320 -20.52 -5.34 37.58
C LYS A 320 -21.60 -5.12 36.51
N ARG A 321 -21.35 -4.27 35.52
CA ARG A 321 -22.29 -4.00 34.42
C ARG A 321 -22.26 -5.05 33.29
N HIS A 322 -21.31 -5.98 33.30
CA HIS A 322 -21.18 -7.03 32.27
C HIS A 322 -21.31 -8.46 32.79
N ARG A 323 -22.10 -8.68 33.85
CA ARG A 323 -22.54 -10.03 34.17
C ARG A 323 -23.68 -10.42 33.23
N PRO A 324 -23.54 -11.48 32.41
CA PRO A 324 -24.70 -12.01 31.69
C PRO A 324 -25.74 -12.48 32.68
N GLY A 325 -26.98 -12.04 32.50
CA GLY A 325 -28.12 -12.51 33.29
C GLY A 325 -28.29 -14.02 33.15
N PRO A 326 -28.89 -14.66 34.17
CA PRO A 326 -29.14 -16.09 34.14
C PRO A 326 -30.01 -16.48 32.93
N PRO A 327 -29.80 -17.63 32.31
CA PRO A 327 -30.58 -18.09 31.18
C PRO A 327 -32.06 -18.24 31.56
N PRO A 328 -33.00 -17.96 30.62
CA PRO A 328 -34.44 -18.05 30.92
C PRO A 328 -34.82 -19.49 31.26
N VAL A 329 -35.51 -19.65 32.36
CA VAL A 329 -36.07 -20.91 32.82
C VAL A 329 -37.11 -21.40 31.80
N ARG A 330 -36.84 -22.53 31.16
CA ARG A 330 -37.81 -23.20 30.27
C ARG A 330 -39.07 -23.57 31.07
N GLY A 331 -40.18 -22.93 30.77
CA GLY A 331 -41.50 -23.28 31.33
C GLY A 331 -41.87 -24.70 30.92
N ARG A 332 -42.18 -25.56 31.93
CA ARG A 332 -42.80 -26.86 31.74
C ARG A 332 -44.22 -26.68 31.22
N THR A 333 -44.46 -27.06 29.99
CA THR A 333 -45.82 -27.24 29.45
C THR A 333 -46.48 -28.43 30.16
N ARG A 334 -47.52 -28.15 30.92
CA ARG A 334 -48.46 -29.16 31.45
C ARG A 334 -49.35 -29.63 30.29
N THR A 335 -49.12 -30.85 29.82
CA THR A 335 -50.09 -31.58 29.01
C THR A 335 -51.30 -31.94 29.88
N ARG A 336 -52.47 -31.40 29.61
CA ARG A 336 -53.75 -32.00 30.04
C ARG A 336 -54.11 -33.08 29.00
N ARG A 337 -54.34 -34.27 29.43
CA ARG A 337 -55.08 -35.34 28.75
C ARG A 337 -56.56 -35.27 29.18
N PRO A 338 -57.44 -35.82 28.31
CA PRO A 338 -58.88 -35.56 28.29
C PRO A 338 -59.62 -36.07 29.50
#